data_ee13240e6ae8791a51983ac28f679a4e
#
_entry.id   ee13240e6ae8791a51983ac28f679a4e
#
_cell.length_a   1.000
_cell.length_b   1.000
_cell.length_c   1.000
_cell.angle_alpha   90.00
_cell.angle_beta   90.00
_cell.angle_gamma   90.00
#
_symmetry.space_group_name_H-M   'P 1'
#
loop_
_entity.id
_entity.type
_entity.pdbx_description
1 polymer ?
#
loop_
_entity_poly.entity_id
_entity_poly.type
_entity_poly.pdbx_seq_one_letter_code
_entity_poly.pdbx_strand_id
1 'polypeptide(L)'
;MKIFEAQSLQAATKSRAKQYEELKKQTDALKKEFQGIVGLDNEFQGAGAAAIKSFYEAQIEVVDAWMELFTTQISFLEGVPASLEEADLSGSTVVEVPFLDAEVSNGINQAKLLVDQQANDLQRILNSIDDILPLDMFDQQEFNEKITLAGHRLDDTVTKVENVDRQLVEEYEVSIGQENVAVGLFRALLDATKQDGSISPMTFNQSAFKNSDVYQVKDEVAGQMKDYQTFKKQQAEARKIEQEMEELENRP
;
A
#
# COMPACT_ATOMS: atom_id res chain seq x y z
N MET A 1 7.41 9.93 15.77
CA MET A 1 8.17 8.70 16.10
C MET A 1 7.74 7.64 15.10
N LYS A 2 8.63 7.09 14.29
CA LYS A 2 8.31 6.09 13.26
C LYS A 2 8.83 4.72 13.74
N ILE A 3 7.89 3.81 14.02
CA ILE A 3 8.18 2.43 14.36
C ILE A 3 7.56 1.57 13.26
N PHE A 4 8.36 0.76 12.60
CA PHE A 4 7.91 -0.22 11.65
C PHE A 4 7.83 -1.59 12.33
N GLU A 5 6.72 -2.29 12.19
CA GLU A 5 6.49 -3.62 12.71
C GLU A 5 5.77 -4.47 11.65
N ALA A 6 6.51 -5.39 11.04
CA ALA A 6 6.06 -6.18 9.91
C ALA A 6 4.79 -7.01 10.21
N GLN A 7 4.77 -7.71 11.34
CA GLN A 7 3.64 -8.57 11.71
C GLN A 7 2.36 -7.78 11.92
N SER A 8 2.41 -6.64 12.59
CA SER A 8 1.26 -5.78 12.81
C SER A 8 0.72 -5.22 11.49
N LEU A 9 1.61 -4.78 10.60
CA LEU A 9 1.22 -4.27 9.28
C LEU A 9 0.56 -5.37 8.43
N GLN A 10 1.16 -6.57 8.37
CA GLN A 10 0.60 -7.70 7.63
C GLN A 10 -0.75 -8.17 8.22
N ALA A 11 -0.89 -8.19 9.54
CA ALA A 11 -2.15 -8.54 10.18
C ALA A 11 -3.24 -7.50 9.89
N ALA A 12 -2.92 -6.22 9.93
CA ALA A 12 -3.84 -5.13 9.65
C ALA A 12 -4.30 -5.14 8.18
N THR A 13 -3.38 -5.30 7.22
CA THR A 13 -3.71 -5.35 5.79
C THR A 13 -4.56 -6.57 5.45
N LYS A 14 -4.22 -7.75 5.98
CA LYS A 14 -5.03 -8.97 5.81
C LYS A 14 -6.44 -8.83 6.41
N SER A 15 -6.56 -8.22 7.58
CA SER A 15 -7.86 -7.96 8.19
C SER A 15 -8.69 -7.00 7.36
N ARG A 16 -8.08 -5.93 6.84
CA ARG A 16 -8.76 -4.95 6.00
C ARG A 16 -9.18 -5.54 4.66
N ALA A 17 -8.35 -6.35 4.02
CA ALA A 17 -8.70 -7.04 2.77
C ALA A 17 -9.96 -7.90 2.95
N LYS A 18 -10.05 -8.69 4.04
CA LYS A 18 -11.27 -9.47 4.36
C LYS A 18 -12.51 -8.61 4.57
N GLN A 19 -12.38 -7.42 5.16
CA GLN A 19 -13.50 -6.49 5.32
C GLN A 19 -13.98 -5.98 3.96
N TYR A 20 -13.08 -5.67 3.04
CA TYR A 20 -13.45 -5.28 1.67
C TYR A 20 -14.06 -6.44 0.87
N GLU A 21 -13.59 -7.67 1.04
CA GLU A 21 -14.22 -8.85 0.45
C GLU A 21 -15.68 -9.04 0.90
N GLU A 22 -15.93 -8.83 2.20
CA GLU A 22 -17.28 -8.93 2.74
C GLU A 22 -18.18 -7.79 2.24
N LEU A 23 -17.68 -6.55 2.21
CA LEU A 23 -18.40 -5.42 1.60
C LEU A 23 -18.74 -5.69 0.13
N LYS A 24 -17.79 -6.25 -0.63
CA LYS A 24 -17.99 -6.61 -2.03
C LYS A 24 -19.12 -7.63 -2.19
N LYS A 25 -19.20 -8.66 -1.33
CA LYS A 25 -20.28 -9.65 -1.34
C LYS A 25 -21.64 -9.04 -1.03
N GLN A 26 -21.72 -8.16 -0.02
CA GLN A 26 -22.96 -7.48 0.34
C GLN A 26 -23.43 -6.54 -0.78
N THR A 27 -22.48 -5.84 -1.41
CA THR A 27 -22.74 -4.93 -2.53
C THR A 27 -23.17 -5.69 -3.78
N ASP A 28 -22.62 -6.88 -4.07
CA ASP A 28 -23.06 -7.76 -5.15
C ASP A 28 -24.49 -8.28 -4.93
N ALA A 29 -24.84 -8.61 -3.66
CA ALA A 29 -26.21 -8.99 -3.33
C ALA A 29 -27.19 -7.83 -3.58
N LEU A 30 -26.85 -6.60 -3.17
CA LEU A 30 -27.64 -5.40 -3.44
C LEU A 30 -27.81 -5.16 -4.94
N LYS A 31 -26.74 -5.34 -5.74
CA LYS A 31 -26.79 -5.23 -7.19
C LYS A 31 -27.81 -6.18 -7.81
N LYS A 32 -27.87 -7.42 -7.33
CA LYS A 32 -28.83 -8.43 -7.80
C LYS A 32 -30.29 -8.02 -7.54
N GLU A 33 -30.55 -7.43 -6.38
CA GLU A 33 -31.89 -6.89 -6.08
C GLU A 33 -32.27 -5.75 -7.05
N PHE A 34 -31.35 -4.84 -7.35
CA PHE A 34 -31.57 -3.78 -8.33
C PHE A 34 -31.81 -4.35 -9.73
N GLN A 35 -31.05 -5.36 -10.15
CA GLN A 35 -31.25 -6.06 -11.42
C GLN A 35 -32.63 -6.74 -11.48
N GLY A 36 -33.12 -7.27 -10.37
CA GLY A 36 -34.45 -7.81 -10.22
C GLY A 36 -35.54 -6.76 -10.54
N ILE A 37 -35.38 -5.53 -10.05
CA ILE A 37 -36.33 -4.43 -10.33
C ILE A 37 -36.28 -4.01 -11.79
N VAL A 38 -35.08 -3.89 -12.37
CA VAL A 38 -34.89 -3.53 -13.78
C VAL A 38 -35.50 -4.59 -14.69
N GLY A 39 -35.40 -5.88 -14.32
CA GLY A 39 -35.93 -7.02 -15.07
C GLY A 39 -37.44 -7.28 -14.96
N LEU A 40 -38.20 -6.44 -14.24
CA LEU A 40 -39.67 -6.53 -14.15
C LEU A 40 -40.34 -6.03 -15.45
N ASP A 41 -40.27 -6.80 -16.56
CA ASP A 41 -40.66 -6.36 -17.89
C ASP A 41 -42.17 -6.06 -18.02
N ASN A 42 -42.98 -7.09 -18.09
CA ASN A 42 -44.43 -6.94 -18.33
C ASN A 42 -45.23 -6.64 -17.05
N GLU A 43 -44.66 -6.87 -15.89
CA GLU A 43 -45.32 -6.68 -14.59
C GLU A 43 -45.20 -5.23 -14.08
N PHE A 44 -44.29 -4.45 -14.68
CA PHE A 44 -44.00 -3.07 -14.24
C PHE A 44 -43.82 -2.15 -15.46
N GLN A 45 -44.91 -1.49 -15.94
CA GLN A 45 -44.95 -0.71 -17.17
C GLN A 45 -45.47 0.72 -16.95
N GLY A 46 -45.25 1.59 -17.95
CA GLY A 46 -45.65 2.99 -17.99
C GLY A 46 -44.50 3.94 -17.68
N ALA A 47 -44.74 5.26 -17.82
CA ALA A 47 -43.70 6.28 -17.72
C ALA A 47 -43.03 6.31 -16.34
N GLY A 48 -43.78 6.13 -15.26
CA GLY A 48 -43.22 6.06 -13.90
C GLY A 48 -42.34 4.82 -13.70
N ALA A 49 -42.77 3.67 -14.23
CA ALA A 49 -41.99 2.44 -14.17
C ALA A 49 -40.68 2.57 -14.97
N ALA A 50 -40.71 3.21 -16.14
CA ALA A 50 -39.50 3.47 -16.92
C ALA A 50 -38.50 4.35 -16.18
N ALA A 51 -38.96 5.42 -15.51
CA ALA A 51 -38.11 6.29 -14.70
C ALA A 51 -37.46 5.53 -13.52
N ILE A 52 -38.26 4.70 -12.82
CA ILE A 52 -37.76 3.86 -11.74
C ILE A 52 -36.73 2.86 -12.23
N LYS A 53 -36.97 2.18 -13.34
CA LYS A 53 -35.99 1.24 -13.92
C LYS A 53 -34.70 1.96 -14.31
N SER A 54 -34.76 3.10 -14.98
CA SER A 54 -33.57 3.90 -15.33
C SER A 54 -32.80 4.39 -14.10
N PHE A 55 -33.50 4.70 -13.01
CA PHE A 55 -32.84 5.01 -11.73
C PHE A 55 -32.07 3.81 -11.19
N TYR A 56 -32.65 2.61 -11.19
CA TYR A 56 -31.96 1.42 -10.70
C TYR A 56 -30.84 0.95 -11.65
N GLU A 57 -30.94 1.18 -12.96
CA GLU A 57 -29.84 1.01 -13.90
C GLU A 57 -28.65 1.92 -13.52
N ALA A 58 -28.92 3.18 -13.23
CA ALA A 58 -27.88 4.11 -12.77
C ALA A 58 -27.33 3.73 -11.38
N GLN A 59 -28.16 3.21 -10.48
CA GLN A 59 -27.70 2.64 -9.20
C GLN A 59 -26.74 1.46 -9.41
N ILE A 60 -27.00 0.59 -10.38
CA ILE A 60 -26.10 -0.52 -10.72
C ILE A 60 -24.75 0.01 -11.17
N GLU A 61 -24.70 1.07 -11.99
CA GLU A 61 -23.43 1.69 -12.40
C GLU A 61 -22.64 2.26 -11.19
N VAL A 62 -23.32 2.88 -10.24
CA VAL A 62 -22.70 3.35 -8.99
C VAL A 62 -22.14 2.18 -8.18
N VAL A 63 -22.92 1.11 -8.03
CA VAL A 63 -22.51 -0.11 -7.33
C VAL A 63 -21.30 -0.75 -7.99
N ASP A 64 -21.25 -0.78 -9.32
CA ASP A 64 -20.11 -1.32 -10.06
C ASP A 64 -18.82 -0.52 -9.79
N ALA A 65 -18.91 0.80 -9.74
CA ALA A 65 -17.77 1.63 -9.38
C ALA A 65 -17.24 1.34 -7.96
N TRP A 66 -18.13 1.12 -6.98
CA TRP A 66 -17.74 0.71 -5.63
C TRP A 66 -17.11 -0.69 -5.60
N MET A 67 -17.67 -1.65 -6.34
CA MET A 67 -17.14 -3.00 -6.42
C MET A 67 -15.73 -3.04 -7.06
N GLU A 68 -15.48 -2.19 -8.06
CA GLU A 68 -14.15 -2.03 -8.65
C GLU A 68 -13.17 -1.41 -7.64
N LEU A 69 -13.58 -0.37 -6.90
CA LEU A 69 -12.77 0.21 -5.83
C LEU A 69 -12.40 -0.84 -4.77
N PHE A 70 -13.36 -1.63 -4.29
CA PHE A 70 -13.07 -2.70 -3.33
C PHE A 70 -12.07 -3.72 -3.89
N THR A 71 -12.19 -4.07 -5.17
CA THR A 71 -11.26 -4.99 -5.84
C THR A 71 -9.85 -4.41 -5.90
N THR A 72 -9.71 -3.12 -6.21
CA THR A 72 -8.41 -2.41 -6.21
C THR A 72 -7.80 -2.39 -4.82
N GLN A 73 -8.58 -2.04 -3.79
CA GLN A 73 -8.14 -2.02 -2.39
C GLN A 73 -7.69 -3.41 -1.91
N ILE A 74 -8.42 -4.46 -2.25
CA ILE A 74 -8.02 -5.84 -1.93
C ILE A 74 -6.68 -6.16 -2.59
N SER A 75 -6.52 -5.87 -3.89
CA SER A 75 -5.28 -6.13 -4.62
C SER A 75 -4.07 -5.40 -4.03
N PHE A 76 -4.25 -4.15 -3.59
CA PHE A 76 -3.23 -3.39 -2.88
C PHE A 76 -2.85 -4.07 -1.55
N LEU A 77 -3.85 -4.33 -0.69
CA LEU A 77 -3.64 -4.86 0.65
C LEU A 77 -3.00 -6.26 0.64
N GLU A 78 -3.37 -7.10 -0.32
CA GLU A 78 -2.78 -8.43 -0.53
C GLU A 78 -1.36 -8.36 -1.09
N GLY A 79 -0.98 -7.27 -1.76
CA GLY A 79 0.36 -7.02 -2.27
C GLY A 79 1.37 -6.60 -1.21
N VAL A 80 0.92 -6.01 -0.08
CA VAL A 80 1.80 -5.46 0.96
C VAL A 80 2.80 -6.48 1.53
N PRO A 81 2.41 -7.72 1.89
CA PRO A 81 3.38 -8.71 2.39
C PRO A 81 4.56 -8.95 1.45
N ALA A 82 4.29 -8.99 0.15
CA ALA A 82 5.32 -9.20 -0.86
C ALA A 82 6.25 -7.99 -1.00
N SER A 83 5.73 -6.76 -0.93
CA SER A 83 6.56 -5.55 -0.91
C SER A 83 7.50 -5.50 0.31
N LEU A 84 7.05 -6.03 1.46
CA LEU A 84 7.90 -6.16 2.64
C LEU A 84 9.00 -7.22 2.46
N GLU A 85 8.69 -8.31 1.79
CA GLU A 85 9.65 -9.39 1.49
C GLU A 85 10.73 -8.91 0.52
N GLU A 86 10.38 -8.22 -0.56
CA GLU A 86 11.31 -7.59 -1.51
C GLU A 86 12.26 -6.58 -0.85
N ALA A 87 11.82 -5.93 0.22
CA ALA A 87 12.63 -4.97 0.98
C ALA A 87 13.44 -5.60 2.12
N ASP A 88 13.41 -6.91 2.32
CA ASP A 88 13.99 -7.61 3.49
C ASP A 88 13.42 -7.11 4.85
N LEU A 89 12.16 -6.69 4.86
CA LEU A 89 11.47 -6.16 6.05
C LEU A 89 10.33 -7.08 6.51
N SER A 90 10.28 -8.34 6.05
CA SER A 90 9.22 -9.30 6.38
C SER A 90 9.44 -10.03 7.72
N GLY A 91 8.57 -10.99 8.02
CA GLY A 91 8.67 -11.84 9.21
C GLY A 91 8.41 -11.11 10.52
N SER A 92 9.30 -11.25 11.48
CA SER A 92 9.22 -10.61 12.80
C SER A 92 10.02 -9.30 12.89
N THR A 93 10.30 -8.66 11.76
CA THR A 93 11.09 -7.44 11.71
C THR A 93 10.41 -6.29 12.44
N VAL A 94 11.15 -5.66 13.35
CA VAL A 94 10.77 -4.42 14.05
C VAL A 94 11.89 -3.41 13.89
N VAL A 95 11.60 -2.21 13.42
CA VAL A 95 12.56 -1.13 13.22
C VAL A 95 12.06 0.13 13.90
N GLU A 96 12.79 0.56 14.94
CA GLU A 96 12.58 1.86 15.59
C GLU A 96 13.52 2.89 14.98
N VAL A 97 13.04 3.59 13.94
CA VAL A 97 13.86 4.56 13.20
C VAL A 97 14.54 5.59 14.11
N PRO A 98 13.85 6.24 15.08
CA PRO A 98 14.50 7.22 15.95
C PRO A 98 15.63 6.63 16.82
N PHE A 99 15.50 5.37 17.24
CA PHE A 99 16.55 4.68 17.99
C PHE A 99 17.79 4.45 17.11
N LEU A 100 17.59 4.01 15.87
CA LEU A 100 18.69 3.83 14.92
C LEU A 100 19.39 5.15 14.59
N ASP A 101 18.63 6.18 14.21
CA ASP A 101 19.17 7.47 13.77
C ASP A 101 19.89 8.25 14.88
N ALA A 102 19.39 8.18 16.12
CA ALA A 102 19.96 8.94 17.21
C ALA A 102 20.90 8.11 18.08
N GLU A 103 20.41 7.04 18.71
CA GLU A 103 21.16 6.35 19.75
C GLU A 103 22.24 5.44 19.15
N VAL A 104 21.90 4.63 18.16
CA VAL A 104 22.88 3.71 17.54
C VAL A 104 23.90 4.49 16.71
N SER A 105 23.49 5.49 15.95
CA SER A 105 24.39 6.36 15.18
C SER A 105 25.38 7.08 16.09
N ASN A 106 24.91 7.64 17.22
CA ASN A 106 25.78 8.25 18.22
C ASN A 106 26.72 7.22 18.86
N GLY A 107 26.24 6.01 19.15
CA GLY A 107 27.07 4.92 19.67
C GLY A 107 28.21 4.54 18.73
N ILE A 108 27.94 4.43 17.43
CA ILE A 108 28.95 4.19 16.39
C ILE A 108 30.02 5.31 16.39
N ASN A 109 29.58 6.57 16.41
CA ASN A 109 30.48 7.71 16.42
C ASN A 109 31.34 7.77 17.69
N GLN A 110 30.76 7.51 18.87
CA GLN A 110 31.48 7.45 20.12
C GLN A 110 32.50 6.31 20.15
N ALA A 111 32.17 5.13 19.61
CA ALA A 111 33.10 4.01 19.51
C ALA A 111 34.32 4.37 18.64
N LYS A 112 34.12 5.04 17.50
CA LYS A 112 35.19 5.53 16.63
C LYS A 112 36.11 6.49 17.41
N LEU A 113 35.53 7.51 18.04
CA LEU A 113 36.29 8.51 18.80
C LEU A 113 37.09 7.88 19.94
N LEU A 114 36.51 6.91 20.66
CA LEU A 114 37.19 6.23 21.76
C LEU A 114 38.40 5.42 21.28
N VAL A 115 38.24 4.66 20.19
CA VAL A 115 39.35 3.87 19.63
C VAL A 115 40.46 4.78 19.09
N ASP A 116 40.10 5.85 18.37
CA ASP A 116 41.09 6.83 17.91
C ASP A 116 41.87 7.49 19.05
N GLN A 117 41.17 7.85 20.14
CA GLN A 117 41.80 8.43 21.31
C GLN A 117 42.74 7.43 21.99
N GLN A 118 42.31 6.19 22.18
CA GLN A 118 43.15 5.13 22.76
C GLN A 118 44.39 4.84 21.92
N ALA A 119 44.21 4.82 20.58
CA ALA A 119 45.30 4.66 19.64
C ALA A 119 46.35 5.79 19.76
N ASN A 120 45.87 7.04 19.79
CA ASN A 120 46.75 8.20 19.95
C ASN A 120 47.48 8.20 21.31
N ASP A 121 46.82 7.78 22.37
CA ASP A 121 47.43 7.67 23.70
C ASP A 121 48.50 6.58 23.72
N LEU A 122 48.22 5.42 23.16
CA LEU A 122 49.18 4.32 23.03
C LEU A 122 50.38 4.73 22.18
N GLN A 123 50.15 5.38 21.02
CA GLN A 123 51.23 5.85 20.16
C GLN A 123 52.19 6.81 20.90
N ARG A 124 51.65 7.70 21.76
CA ARG A 124 52.47 8.58 22.59
C ARG A 124 53.31 7.79 23.59
N ILE A 125 52.75 6.74 24.22
CA ILE A 125 53.49 5.87 25.14
C ILE A 125 54.57 5.12 24.38
N LEU A 126 54.26 4.49 23.25
CA LEU A 126 55.26 3.76 22.43
C LEU A 126 56.41 4.67 21.99
N ASN A 127 56.10 5.88 21.53
CA ASN A 127 57.13 6.86 21.15
C ASN A 127 58.03 7.27 22.33
N SER A 128 57.53 7.22 23.58
CA SER A 128 58.30 7.59 24.77
C SER A 128 59.32 6.51 25.21
N ILE A 129 59.18 5.29 24.68
CA ILE A 129 60.05 4.14 25.01
C ILE A 129 60.75 3.56 23.78
N ASP A 130 60.64 4.20 22.63
CA ASP A 130 61.18 3.70 21.36
C ASP A 130 62.70 3.51 21.36
N ASP A 131 63.41 4.34 22.10
CA ASP A 131 64.84 4.23 22.30
C ASP A 131 65.27 3.05 23.17
N ILE A 132 64.35 2.48 23.97
CA ILE A 132 64.56 1.34 24.85
C ILE A 132 64.07 0.05 24.20
N LEU A 133 62.85 0.09 23.66
CA LEU A 133 62.19 -1.07 23.04
C LEU A 133 61.22 -0.58 21.96
N PRO A 134 61.58 -0.68 20.68
CA PRO A 134 60.68 -0.35 19.59
C PRO A 134 59.55 -1.36 19.53
N LEU A 135 58.30 -0.91 19.61
CA LEU A 135 57.09 -1.71 19.51
C LEU A 135 56.14 -1.10 18.47
N ASP A 136 55.52 -1.97 17.69
CA ASP A 136 54.53 -1.55 16.72
C ASP A 136 53.15 -1.28 17.35
N MET A 137 52.46 -0.34 16.77
CA MET A 137 51.05 -0.07 17.07
C MET A 137 50.15 -1.24 16.66
N PHE A 138 49.09 -1.49 17.43
CA PHE A 138 48.06 -2.45 16.98
C PHE A 138 47.33 -1.96 15.70
N ASP A 139 46.95 -2.91 14.85
CA ASP A 139 46.22 -2.63 13.64
C ASP A 139 44.76 -2.30 13.94
N GLN A 140 44.25 -1.18 13.41
CA GLN A 140 42.88 -0.74 13.57
C GLN A 140 42.02 -1.05 12.33
N GLN A 141 42.58 -1.69 11.32
CA GLN A 141 41.90 -1.89 10.03
C GLN A 141 40.59 -2.66 10.21
N GLU A 142 40.65 -3.79 10.92
CA GLU A 142 39.46 -4.63 11.14
C GLU A 142 38.36 -3.90 11.91
N PHE A 143 38.72 -3.11 12.93
CA PHE A 143 37.76 -2.28 13.66
C PHE A 143 37.11 -1.25 12.75
N ASN A 144 37.88 -0.52 11.94
CA ASN A 144 37.40 0.51 11.04
C ASN A 144 36.50 -0.05 9.93
N GLU A 145 36.83 -1.22 9.41
CA GLU A 145 35.99 -1.92 8.45
C GLU A 145 34.63 -2.31 9.07
N LYS A 146 34.65 -2.94 10.25
CA LYS A 146 33.41 -3.39 10.91
C LYS A 146 32.52 -2.26 11.35
N ILE A 147 33.08 -1.19 11.92
CA ILE A 147 32.29 -0.05 12.38
C ILE A 147 31.72 0.76 11.22
N THR A 148 32.43 0.81 10.09
CA THR A 148 31.94 1.42 8.86
C THR A 148 30.79 0.58 8.27
N LEU A 149 30.96 -0.74 8.22
CA LEU A 149 29.90 -1.65 7.79
C LEU A 149 28.64 -1.55 8.67
N ALA A 150 28.81 -1.40 9.98
CA ALA A 150 27.70 -1.20 10.91
C ALA A 150 26.93 0.10 10.60
N GLY A 151 27.63 1.20 10.31
CA GLY A 151 27.04 2.46 9.87
C GLY A 151 26.24 2.29 8.57
N HIS A 152 26.82 1.64 7.55
CA HIS A 152 26.10 1.39 6.29
C HIS A 152 24.87 0.53 6.47
N ARG A 153 24.93 -0.51 7.30
CA ARG A 153 23.76 -1.35 7.58
C ARG A 153 22.64 -0.59 8.28
N LEU A 154 22.99 0.33 9.17
CA LEU A 154 22.04 1.21 9.84
C LEU A 154 21.33 2.10 8.82
N ASP A 155 22.10 2.83 8.01
CA ASP A 155 21.58 3.74 6.99
C ASP A 155 20.71 2.99 5.95
N ASP A 156 21.15 1.79 5.54
CA ASP A 156 20.39 0.93 4.63
C ASP A 156 19.05 0.50 5.24
N THR A 157 19.03 0.10 6.50
CA THR A 157 17.81 -0.32 7.19
C THR A 157 16.80 0.82 7.30
N VAL A 158 17.24 2.02 7.69
CA VAL A 158 16.38 3.21 7.75
C VAL A 158 15.82 3.55 6.36
N THR A 159 16.71 3.56 5.37
CA THR A 159 16.34 3.85 3.96
C THR A 159 15.32 2.84 3.42
N LYS A 160 15.47 1.55 3.71
CA LYS A 160 14.49 0.52 3.32
C LYS A 160 13.11 0.79 3.90
N VAL A 161 13.02 1.11 5.19
CA VAL A 161 11.74 1.44 5.85
C VAL A 161 11.09 2.67 5.22
N GLU A 162 11.88 3.72 4.94
CA GLU A 162 11.36 4.94 4.31
C GLU A 162 10.90 4.73 2.87
N ASN A 163 11.64 3.93 2.11
CA ASN A 163 11.29 3.61 0.72
C ASN A 163 10.01 2.78 0.64
N VAL A 164 9.87 1.75 1.48
CA VAL A 164 8.64 0.94 1.53
C VAL A 164 7.44 1.78 1.94
N ASP A 165 7.58 2.63 2.95
CA ASP A 165 6.50 3.52 3.39
C ASP A 165 6.04 4.44 2.25
N ARG A 166 7.00 5.08 1.57
CA ARG A 166 6.71 5.95 0.42
C ARG A 166 6.05 5.18 -0.73
N GLN A 167 6.60 4.01 -1.09
CA GLN A 167 6.05 3.17 -2.14
C GLN A 167 4.61 2.75 -1.85
N LEU A 168 4.32 2.32 -0.62
CA LEU A 168 2.97 1.92 -0.23
C LEU A 168 2.00 3.10 -0.23
N VAL A 169 2.43 4.30 0.16
CA VAL A 169 1.62 5.52 0.08
C VAL A 169 1.31 5.88 -1.37
N GLU A 170 2.33 5.95 -2.23
CA GLU A 170 2.18 6.26 -3.66
C GLU A 170 1.26 5.24 -4.36
N GLU A 171 1.40 3.97 -4.03
CA GLU A 171 0.55 2.91 -4.57
C GLU A 171 -0.90 3.02 -4.08
N TYR A 172 -1.11 3.38 -2.82
CA TYR A 172 -2.44 3.61 -2.27
C TYR A 172 -3.13 4.81 -2.92
N GLU A 173 -2.39 5.88 -3.23
CA GLU A 173 -2.92 7.09 -3.87
C GLU A 173 -3.56 6.80 -5.24
N VAL A 174 -3.14 5.74 -5.94
CA VAL A 174 -3.76 5.30 -7.20
C VAL A 174 -5.27 5.03 -7.03
N SER A 175 -5.69 4.54 -5.86
CA SER A 175 -7.11 4.25 -5.56
C SER A 175 -7.96 5.48 -5.26
N ILE A 176 -7.35 6.63 -4.92
CA ILE A 176 -8.07 7.88 -4.57
C ILE A 176 -8.89 8.40 -5.75
N GLY A 177 -8.34 8.31 -6.96
CA GLY A 177 -9.06 8.68 -8.18
C GLY A 177 -10.35 7.87 -8.35
N GLN A 178 -10.30 6.58 -8.10
CA GLN A 178 -11.45 5.68 -8.18
C GLN A 178 -12.46 5.94 -7.06
N GLU A 179 -12.00 6.22 -5.84
CA GLU A 179 -12.87 6.61 -4.73
C GLU A 179 -13.65 7.90 -5.06
N ASN A 180 -12.97 8.90 -5.62
CA ASN A 180 -13.61 10.14 -6.05
C ASN A 180 -14.67 9.90 -7.13
N VAL A 181 -14.42 8.99 -8.07
CA VAL A 181 -15.41 8.60 -9.08
C VAL A 181 -16.60 7.89 -8.45
N ALA A 182 -16.40 6.92 -7.57
CA ALA A 182 -17.50 6.18 -6.93
C ALA A 182 -18.39 7.12 -6.08
N VAL A 183 -17.79 7.98 -5.26
CA VAL A 183 -18.49 8.99 -4.45
C VAL A 183 -19.17 10.03 -5.35
N GLY A 184 -18.48 10.48 -6.40
CA GLY A 184 -18.99 11.47 -7.35
C GLY A 184 -20.20 10.94 -8.13
N LEU A 185 -20.18 9.70 -8.61
CA LEU A 185 -21.31 9.05 -9.28
C LEU A 185 -22.53 8.95 -8.36
N PHE A 186 -22.31 8.58 -7.09
CA PHE A 186 -23.40 8.55 -6.12
C PHE A 186 -24.02 9.94 -5.91
N ARG A 187 -23.21 10.99 -5.80
CA ARG A 187 -23.70 12.38 -5.70
C ARG A 187 -24.44 12.82 -6.95
N ALA A 188 -23.88 12.55 -8.13
CA ALA A 188 -24.52 12.87 -9.40
C ALA A 188 -25.87 12.17 -9.56
N LEU A 189 -26.01 10.92 -9.09
CA LEU A 189 -27.26 10.19 -9.07
C LEU A 189 -28.29 10.86 -8.16
N LEU A 190 -27.90 11.26 -6.94
CA LEU A 190 -28.76 11.97 -6.02
C LEU A 190 -29.25 13.31 -6.61
N ASP A 191 -28.33 14.07 -7.21
CA ASP A 191 -28.64 15.37 -7.82
C ASP A 191 -29.58 15.21 -9.02
N ALA A 192 -29.37 14.19 -9.85
CA ALA A 192 -30.24 13.86 -10.99
C ALA A 192 -31.63 13.31 -10.56
N THR A 193 -31.81 12.95 -9.32
CA THR A 193 -33.06 12.40 -8.76
C THR A 193 -33.82 13.44 -7.94
N LYS A 194 -33.17 14.52 -7.53
CA LYS A 194 -33.73 15.54 -6.66
C LYS A 194 -34.65 16.49 -7.44
N GLN A 195 -35.89 16.64 -6.99
CA GLN A 195 -36.84 17.63 -7.48
C GLN A 195 -37.55 18.29 -6.29
N ASP A 196 -37.62 19.62 -6.26
CA ASP A 196 -38.28 20.41 -5.25
C ASP A 196 -37.91 20.05 -3.78
N GLY A 197 -36.66 19.66 -3.58
CA GLY A 197 -36.14 19.27 -2.26
C GLY A 197 -36.43 17.83 -1.85
N SER A 198 -37.20 17.05 -2.64
CA SER A 198 -37.43 15.63 -2.43
C SER A 198 -36.61 14.77 -3.40
N ILE A 199 -36.29 13.54 -2.97
CA ILE A 199 -35.58 12.53 -3.76
C ILE A 199 -36.58 11.41 -4.07
N SER A 200 -36.83 11.16 -5.37
CA SER A 200 -37.73 10.09 -5.81
C SER A 200 -37.19 9.43 -7.08
N PRO A 201 -37.14 8.09 -7.16
CA PRO A 201 -36.79 7.39 -8.40
C PRO A 201 -37.63 7.79 -9.60
N MET A 202 -38.87 8.24 -9.37
CA MET A 202 -39.80 8.68 -10.46
C MET A 202 -39.38 10.01 -11.10
N THR A 203 -38.54 10.82 -10.40
CA THR A 203 -38.06 12.12 -10.89
C THR A 203 -36.63 12.03 -11.45
N PHE A 204 -36.08 10.83 -11.59
CA PHE A 204 -34.73 10.62 -12.07
C PHE A 204 -34.55 11.14 -13.50
N ASN A 205 -33.55 11.97 -13.70
CA ASN A 205 -33.12 12.53 -14.98
C ASN A 205 -31.84 11.83 -15.45
N GLN A 206 -32.01 10.79 -16.27
CA GLN A 206 -30.88 10.01 -16.80
C GLN A 206 -29.89 10.86 -17.61
N SER A 207 -30.40 11.85 -18.39
CA SER A 207 -29.53 12.72 -19.18
C SER A 207 -28.65 13.62 -18.26
N ALA A 208 -29.22 14.14 -17.18
CA ALA A 208 -28.45 14.91 -16.20
C ALA A 208 -27.37 14.05 -15.53
N PHE A 209 -27.68 12.82 -15.16
CA PHE A 209 -26.72 11.88 -14.59
C PHE A 209 -25.58 11.58 -15.58
N LYS A 210 -25.90 11.20 -16.82
CA LYS A 210 -24.92 10.84 -17.85
C LYS A 210 -24.07 12.03 -18.34
N ASN A 211 -24.57 13.26 -18.22
CA ASN A 211 -23.84 14.47 -18.59
C ASN A 211 -23.04 15.06 -17.41
N SER A 212 -23.03 14.44 -16.24
CA SER A 212 -22.19 14.89 -15.13
C SER A 212 -20.69 14.68 -15.43
N ASP A 213 -19.85 15.59 -14.96
CA ASP A 213 -18.40 15.55 -15.22
C ASP A 213 -17.78 14.21 -14.76
N VAL A 214 -18.23 13.69 -13.62
CA VAL A 214 -17.74 12.41 -13.09
C VAL A 214 -18.14 11.23 -13.97
N TYR A 215 -19.34 11.27 -14.58
CA TYR A 215 -19.76 10.20 -15.48
C TYR A 215 -18.92 10.16 -16.76
N GLN A 216 -18.46 11.31 -17.24
CA GLN A 216 -17.65 11.41 -18.45
C GLN A 216 -16.23 10.82 -18.27
N VAL A 217 -15.69 10.85 -17.04
CA VAL A 217 -14.33 10.35 -16.75
C VAL A 217 -14.31 8.95 -16.14
N LYS A 218 -15.46 8.38 -15.78
CA LYS A 218 -15.54 7.09 -15.06
C LYS A 218 -14.86 5.94 -15.78
N ASP A 219 -15.02 5.86 -17.10
CA ASP A 219 -14.49 4.75 -17.89
C ASP A 219 -12.96 4.82 -18.03
N GLU A 220 -12.40 6.03 -18.11
CA GLU A 220 -10.95 6.24 -18.12
C GLU A 220 -10.34 5.79 -16.79
N VAL A 221 -10.91 6.23 -15.66
CA VAL A 221 -10.44 5.84 -14.32
C VAL A 221 -10.60 4.32 -14.10
N ALA A 222 -11.73 3.73 -14.53
CA ALA A 222 -11.92 2.29 -14.46
C ALA A 222 -10.89 1.51 -15.30
N GLY A 223 -10.49 2.04 -16.47
CA GLY A 223 -9.42 1.48 -17.29
C GLY A 223 -8.10 1.45 -16.57
N GLN A 224 -7.68 2.57 -15.99
CA GLN A 224 -6.43 2.67 -15.20
C GLN A 224 -6.41 1.68 -14.02
N MET A 225 -7.56 1.48 -13.35
CA MET A 225 -7.66 0.54 -12.23
C MET A 225 -7.56 -0.93 -12.68
N LYS A 226 -8.13 -1.27 -13.84
CA LYS A 226 -7.99 -2.62 -14.42
C LYS A 226 -6.54 -2.93 -14.80
N ASP A 227 -5.83 -1.95 -15.33
CA ASP A 227 -4.39 -2.08 -15.63
C ASP A 227 -3.59 -2.32 -14.34
N TYR A 228 -3.87 -1.56 -13.28
CA TYR A 228 -3.27 -1.77 -11.97
C TYR A 228 -3.57 -3.16 -11.39
N GLN A 229 -4.83 -3.59 -11.39
CA GLN A 229 -5.23 -4.92 -10.89
C GLN A 229 -4.56 -6.04 -11.70
N THR A 230 -4.46 -5.88 -13.01
CA THR A 230 -3.79 -6.84 -13.89
C THR A 230 -2.30 -6.91 -13.60
N PHE A 231 -1.65 -5.78 -13.41
CA PHE A 231 -0.25 -5.70 -13.01
C PHE A 231 0.01 -6.41 -11.68
N LYS A 232 -0.81 -6.15 -10.65
CA LYS A 232 -0.69 -6.81 -9.34
C LYS A 232 -0.88 -8.33 -9.43
N LYS A 233 -1.83 -8.78 -10.25
CA LYS A 233 -2.03 -10.20 -10.49
C LYS A 233 -0.83 -10.85 -11.15
N GLN A 234 -0.25 -10.21 -12.18
CA GLN A 234 0.96 -10.70 -12.84
C GLN A 234 2.16 -10.76 -11.88
N GLN A 235 2.34 -9.75 -11.03
CA GLN A 235 3.37 -9.78 -9.99
C GLN A 235 3.18 -10.96 -9.03
N ALA A 236 1.95 -11.18 -8.54
CA ALA A 236 1.67 -12.29 -7.64
C ALA A 236 1.92 -13.67 -8.29
N GLU A 237 1.56 -13.85 -9.58
CA GLU A 237 1.84 -15.05 -10.34
C GLU A 237 3.35 -15.27 -10.56
N ALA A 238 4.10 -14.22 -10.89
CA ALA A 238 5.54 -14.29 -11.08
C ALA A 238 6.26 -14.74 -9.80
N ARG A 239 5.91 -14.15 -8.65
CA ARG A 239 6.48 -14.54 -7.34
C ARG A 239 6.16 -15.99 -6.98
N LYS A 240 4.95 -16.45 -7.28
CA LYS A 240 4.58 -17.84 -7.02
C LYS A 240 5.44 -18.82 -7.82
N ILE A 241 5.71 -18.50 -9.08
CA ILE A 241 6.61 -19.31 -9.93
C ILE A 241 8.02 -19.30 -9.36
N GLU A 242 8.54 -18.15 -8.94
CA GLU A 242 9.87 -18.02 -8.34
C GLU A 242 10.00 -18.85 -7.06
N GLN A 243 9.03 -18.79 -6.16
CA GLN A 243 8.99 -19.63 -4.95
C GLN A 243 8.94 -21.13 -5.27
N GLU A 244 8.12 -21.53 -6.25
CA GLU A 244 8.05 -22.93 -6.70
C GLU A 244 9.40 -23.41 -7.31
N MET A 245 10.12 -22.54 -8.01
CA MET A 245 11.45 -22.85 -8.56
C MET A 245 12.50 -22.99 -7.44
N GLU A 246 12.52 -22.08 -6.47
CA GLU A 246 13.42 -22.19 -5.30
C GLU A 246 13.17 -23.47 -4.48
N GLU A 247 11.91 -23.83 -4.29
CA GLU A 247 11.55 -25.08 -3.61
C GLU A 247 12.03 -26.33 -4.38
N LEU A 248 12.03 -26.28 -5.72
CA LEU A 248 12.51 -27.36 -6.56
C LEU A 248 14.05 -27.48 -6.54
N GLU A 249 14.77 -26.34 -6.54
CA GLU A 249 16.24 -26.31 -6.47
C GLU A 249 16.75 -26.76 -5.07
N ASN A 250 16.00 -26.46 -4.01
CA ASN A 250 16.37 -26.83 -2.64
C ASN A 250 15.87 -28.23 -2.21
N ARG A 251 15.29 -29.03 -3.13
CA ARG A 251 14.95 -30.43 -2.84
C ARG A 251 16.21 -31.30 -2.79
N PRO A 252 16.41 -32.06 -1.70
CA PRO A 252 17.58 -32.92 -1.51
C PRO A 252 17.64 -34.06 -2.55
#